data_f3d5d2d42967708627c6aa5ac3f1a924
#
_entry.id   f3d5d2d42967708627c6aa5ac3f1a924
#
_cell.length_a   1.000
_cell.length_b   1.000
_cell.length_c   1.000
_cell.angle_alpha   90.00
_cell.angle_beta   90.00
_cell.angle_gamma   90.00
#
_symmetry.space_group_name_H-M   'P 1'
#
loop_
_entity.id
_entity.type
_entity.pdbx_description
1 polymer ?
#
loop_
_entity_poly.entity_id
_entity_poly.type
_entity_poly.pdbx_seq_one_letter_code
_entity_poly.pdbx_strand_id
1 'polypeptide(L)'
;DAMLACVEMHDEDGARAYLPALEAELQRYQEQAYLLDPYLERLVVPVAQAMRTQVLESSCVSMVPVARLLYMYTKVRGYKVVSRFFPHQVREMPLLLDVLERFESPTWECLYVLLLWLSSMVLVPFPLHRGTPSPAERIHRLSTRFLSRPGKERDAASIVLGRLYARQESEVLFSAFLQGAEQATAS
;
A
#
# COMPACT_ATOMS: atom_id res chain seq x y z
N ASP A 1 5.90 19.35 6.87
CA ASP A 1 4.74 20.07 7.43
C ASP A 1 3.98 20.84 6.36
N ALA A 2 4.63 21.74 5.53
CA ALA A 2 3.93 22.56 4.52
C ALA A 2 3.17 21.73 3.47
N MET A 3 3.75 20.64 2.93
CA MET A 3 3.07 19.74 2.00
C MET A 3 1.85 19.10 2.65
N LEU A 4 1.94 18.65 3.90
CA LEU A 4 0.81 18.04 4.61
C LEU A 4 -0.32 19.05 4.85
N ALA A 5 0.01 20.31 5.14
CA ALA A 5 -0.99 21.37 5.26
C ALA A 5 -1.76 21.57 3.95
N CYS A 6 -1.09 21.51 2.79
CA CYS A 6 -1.78 21.54 1.48
C CYS A 6 -2.71 20.32 1.30
N VAL A 7 -2.28 19.13 1.72
CA VAL A 7 -3.10 17.91 1.68
C VAL A 7 -4.36 18.05 2.54
N GLU A 8 -4.23 18.58 3.75
CA GLU A 8 -5.36 18.85 4.66
C GLU A 8 -6.35 19.87 4.09
N MET A 9 -5.84 20.84 3.33
CA MET A 9 -6.67 21.84 2.63
C MET A 9 -7.21 21.35 1.28
N HIS A 10 -6.94 20.10 0.90
CA HIS A 10 -7.30 19.52 -0.42
C HIS A 10 -6.67 20.27 -1.61
N ASP A 11 -5.52 20.94 -1.38
CA ASP A 11 -4.73 21.60 -2.41
C ASP A 11 -3.71 20.61 -3.00
N GLU A 12 -4.13 19.82 -4.00
CA GLU A 12 -3.28 18.81 -4.63
C GLU A 12 -2.09 19.44 -5.36
N ASP A 13 -2.30 20.56 -6.06
CA ASP A 13 -1.24 21.22 -6.83
C ASP A 13 -0.19 21.83 -5.90
N GLY A 14 -0.61 22.49 -4.82
CA GLY A 14 0.28 22.98 -3.78
C GLY A 14 1.09 21.84 -3.13
N ALA A 15 0.45 20.73 -2.77
CA ALA A 15 1.14 19.56 -2.23
C ALA A 15 2.13 18.96 -3.23
N ARG A 16 1.77 18.88 -4.52
CA ARG A 16 2.61 18.35 -5.59
C ARG A 16 3.86 19.19 -5.84
N ALA A 17 3.78 20.50 -5.64
CA ALA A 17 4.90 21.42 -5.84
C ALA A 17 6.09 21.13 -4.90
N TYR A 18 5.86 20.52 -3.74
CA TYR A 18 6.92 20.14 -2.80
C TYR A 18 7.67 18.84 -3.17
N LEU A 19 7.07 17.98 -4.01
CA LEU A 19 7.62 16.65 -4.30
C LEU A 19 9.04 16.68 -4.89
N PRO A 20 9.38 17.53 -5.88
CA PRO A 20 10.74 17.55 -6.45
C PRO A 20 11.82 17.85 -5.42
N ALA A 21 11.57 18.79 -4.52
CA ALA A 21 12.52 19.16 -3.47
C ALA A 21 12.69 18.01 -2.45
N LEU A 22 11.59 17.38 -2.05
CA LEU A 22 11.59 16.22 -1.14
C LEU A 22 12.30 15.02 -1.78
N GLU A 23 12.08 14.76 -3.07
CA GLU A 23 12.77 13.70 -3.79
C GLU A 23 14.28 13.95 -3.85
N ALA A 24 14.70 15.17 -4.20
CA ALA A 24 16.11 15.54 -4.25
C ALA A 24 16.79 15.32 -2.89
N GLU A 25 16.16 15.73 -1.79
CA GLU A 25 16.69 15.50 -0.45
C GLU A 25 16.77 14.02 -0.09
N LEU A 26 15.74 13.23 -0.37
CA LEU A 26 15.74 11.80 -0.08
C LEU A 26 16.77 11.03 -0.91
N GLN A 27 17.00 11.43 -2.17
CA GLN A 27 18.01 10.80 -3.04
C GLN A 27 19.42 10.88 -2.46
N ARG A 28 19.75 11.89 -1.67
CA ARG A 28 21.05 12.04 -1.01
C ARG A 28 21.36 10.90 -0.02
N TYR A 29 20.34 10.21 0.45
CA TYR A 29 20.45 9.08 1.40
C TYR A 29 20.46 7.72 0.73
N GLN A 30 20.40 7.61 -0.60
CA GLN A 30 20.27 6.32 -1.30
C GLN A 30 21.41 5.34 -0.96
N GLU A 31 22.64 5.83 -0.85
CA GLU A 31 23.80 4.97 -0.55
C GLU A 31 23.92 4.63 0.94
N GLN A 32 23.39 5.49 1.81
CA GLN A 32 23.45 5.33 3.27
C GLN A 32 22.07 5.50 3.91
N ALA A 33 21.11 4.76 3.39
CA ALA A 33 19.70 4.89 3.75
C ALA A 33 19.41 4.68 5.24
N TYR A 34 20.28 3.97 5.97
CA TYR A 34 20.16 3.75 7.41
C TYR A 34 20.28 5.05 8.23
N LEU A 35 20.88 6.11 7.68
CA LEU A 35 20.94 7.42 8.32
C LEU A 35 19.56 8.05 8.53
N LEU A 36 18.55 7.60 7.78
CA LEU A 36 17.16 8.01 7.97
C LEU A 36 16.47 7.33 9.16
N ASP A 37 16.99 6.21 9.65
CA ASP A 37 16.33 5.39 10.68
C ASP A 37 15.88 6.18 11.92
N PRO A 38 16.69 7.07 12.52
CA PRO A 38 16.28 7.85 13.68
C PRO A 38 15.13 8.84 13.41
N TYR A 39 14.87 9.15 12.14
CA TYR A 39 13.90 10.15 11.71
C TYR A 39 12.65 9.56 11.06
N LEU A 40 12.65 8.25 10.75
CA LEU A 40 11.58 7.61 9.97
C LEU A 40 10.20 7.77 10.61
N GLU A 41 10.08 7.64 11.91
CA GLU A 41 8.80 7.82 12.59
C GLU A 41 8.23 9.22 12.33
N ARG A 42 9.06 10.26 12.49
CA ARG A 42 8.66 11.66 12.24
C ARG A 42 8.36 11.96 10.78
N LEU A 43 9.02 11.24 9.86
CA LEU A 43 8.86 11.44 8.41
C LEU A 43 7.67 10.66 7.86
N VAL A 44 7.51 9.40 8.25
CA VAL A 44 6.54 8.48 7.64
C VAL A 44 5.18 8.55 8.31
N VAL A 45 5.12 8.61 9.64
CA VAL A 45 3.83 8.54 10.37
C VAL A 45 2.86 9.65 9.96
N PRO A 46 3.24 10.93 9.88
CA PRO A 46 2.30 11.99 9.47
C PRO A 46 1.77 11.77 8.04
N VAL A 47 2.62 11.33 7.12
CA VAL A 47 2.24 11.07 5.72
C VAL A 47 1.33 9.85 5.62
N ALA A 48 1.62 8.79 6.38
CA ALA A 48 0.76 7.60 6.44
C ALA A 48 -0.61 7.90 7.08
N GLN A 49 -0.66 8.79 8.07
CA GLN A 49 -1.93 9.26 8.65
C GLN A 49 -2.72 10.13 7.67
N ALA A 50 -2.07 11.01 6.92
CA ALA A 50 -2.74 11.78 5.86
C ALA A 50 -3.35 10.83 4.80
N MET A 51 -2.63 9.80 4.36
CA MET A 51 -3.17 8.79 3.45
C MET A 51 -4.36 8.04 4.07
N ARG A 52 -4.27 7.67 5.35
CA ARG A 52 -5.37 7.03 6.09
C ARG A 52 -6.62 7.90 6.09
N THR A 53 -6.48 9.20 6.39
CA THR A 53 -7.60 10.14 6.39
C THR A 53 -8.28 10.18 5.01
N GLN A 54 -7.52 10.26 3.92
CA GLN A 54 -8.06 10.24 2.55
C GLN A 54 -8.87 8.95 2.26
N VAL A 55 -8.39 7.80 2.73
CA VAL A 55 -9.11 6.52 2.59
C VAL A 55 -10.41 6.53 3.40
N LEU A 56 -10.38 7.00 4.64
CA LEU A 56 -11.56 7.03 5.53
C LEU A 56 -12.64 8.00 5.03
N GLU A 57 -12.24 9.10 4.42
CA GLU A 57 -13.13 10.10 3.83
C GLU A 57 -13.59 9.72 2.41
N SER A 58 -13.10 8.59 1.88
CA SER A 58 -13.32 8.18 0.49
C SER A 58 -12.95 9.28 -0.52
N SER A 59 -12.02 10.15 -0.13
CA SER A 59 -11.53 11.27 -0.91
C SER A 59 -10.21 10.90 -1.56
N CYS A 60 -10.20 10.73 -2.87
CA CYS A 60 -8.98 10.38 -3.60
C CYS A 60 -8.25 11.60 -4.19
N VAL A 61 -8.76 12.79 -3.99
CA VAL A 61 -8.28 14.01 -4.65
C VAL A 61 -6.84 14.34 -4.30
N SER A 62 -6.49 14.29 -3.03
CA SER A 62 -5.12 14.62 -2.57
C SER A 62 -4.24 13.39 -2.28
N MET A 63 -4.67 12.21 -2.71
CA MET A 63 -3.95 10.96 -2.42
C MET A 63 -2.63 10.84 -3.19
N VAL A 64 -2.54 11.37 -4.41
CA VAL A 64 -1.39 11.19 -5.30
C VAL A 64 -0.10 11.76 -4.70
N PRO A 65 -0.04 13.02 -4.22
CA PRO A 65 1.17 13.56 -3.60
C PRO A 65 1.64 12.75 -2.37
N VAL A 66 0.69 12.34 -1.53
CA VAL A 66 0.95 11.54 -0.32
C VAL A 66 1.52 10.16 -0.70
N ALA A 67 0.90 9.49 -1.67
CA ALA A 67 1.35 8.18 -2.14
C ALA A 67 2.75 8.25 -2.78
N ARG A 68 3.03 9.29 -3.59
CA ARG A 68 4.36 9.51 -4.17
C ARG A 68 5.43 9.69 -3.09
N LEU A 69 5.16 10.49 -2.06
CA LEU A 69 6.10 10.67 -0.96
C LEU A 69 6.33 9.37 -0.19
N LEU A 70 5.28 8.61 0.13
CA LEU A 70 5.41 7.29 0.78
C LEU A 70 6.20 6.30 -0.11
N TYR A 71 5.96 6.32 -1.42
CA TYR A 71 6.75 5.52 -2.36
C TYR A 71 8.23 5.92 -2.33
N MET A 72 8.56 7.22 -2.31
CA MET A 72 9.94 7.70 -2.21
C MET A 72 10.63 7.17 -0.95
N TYR A 73 9.97 7.18 0.21
CA TYR A 73 10.50 6.57 1.43
C TYR A 73 10.76 5.08 1.25
N THR A 74 9.83 4.34 0.60
CA THR A 74 10.03 2.91 0.35
C THR A 74 11.14 2.63 -0.65
N LYS A 75 11.33 3.50 -1.64
CA LYS A 75 12.42 3.42 -2.63
C LYS A 75 13.79 3.59 -1.97
N VAL A 76 13.92 4.54 -1.06
CA VAL A 76 15.21 4.86 -0.40
C VAL A 76 15.50 3.88 0.74
N ARG A 77 14.56 3.64 1.67
CA ARG A 77 14.83 2.85 2.88
C ARG A 77 14.37 1.39 2.79
N GLY A 78 13.55 1.08 1.81
CA GLY A 78 12.95 -0.23 1.62
C GLY A 78 11.59 -0.39 2.30
N TYR A 79 10.68 -1.05 1.57
CA TYR A 79 9.29 -1.20 2.01
C TYR A 79 9.14 -1.92 3.36
N LYS A 80 10.01 -2.90 3.68
CA LYS A 80 9.95 -3.66 4.94
C LYS A 80 10.13 -2.79 6.18
N VAL A 81 10.90 -1.72 6.05
CA VAL A 81 11.14 -0.78 7.15
C VAL A 81 10.02 0.25 7.21
N VAL A 82 9.69 0.86 6.08
CA VAL A 82 8.69 1.93 5.99
C VAL A 82 7.29 1.44 6.36
N SER A 83 6.89 0.25 5.92
CA SER A 83 5.55 -0.30 6.19
C SER A 83 5.28 -0.59 7.68
N ARG A 84 6.30 -0.61 8.54
CA ARG A 84 6.12 -0.72 10.00
C ARG A 84 5.43 0.50 10.61
N PHE A 85 5.52 1.63 9.94
CA PHE A 85 4.92 2.90 10.39
C PHE A 85 3.50 3.12 9.83
N PHE A 86 2.99 2.18 9.01
CA PHE A 86 1.63 2.27 8.50
C PHE A 86 0.60 1.93 9.58
N PRO A 87 -0.61 2.50 9.51
CA PRO A 87 -1.68 2.17 10.44
C PRO A 87 -2.02 0.67 10.41
N HIS A 88 -2.32 0.08 11.58
CA HIS A 88 -2.55 -1.36 11.73
C HIS A 88 -3.98 -1.66 12.22
N GLN A 89 -4.90 -0.72 12.09
CA GLN A 89 -6.29 -0.89 12.54
C GLN A 89 -7.07 -1.78 11.58
N VAL A 90 -7.17 -3.06 11.91
CA VAL A 90 -7.86 -4.08 11.09
C VAL A 90 -9.31 -3.72 10.79
N ARG A 91 -9.98 -2.97 11.67
CA ARG A 91 -11.35 -2.46 11.44
C ARG A 91 -11.48 -1.58 10.19
N GLU A 92 -10.38 -1.04 9.68
CA GLU A 92 -10.32 -0.19 8.49
C GLU A 92 -10.07 -1.00 7.20
N MET A 93 -9.76 -2.29 7.34
CA MET A 93 -9.52 -3.16 6.19
C MET A 93 -10.69 -3.21 5.19
N PRO A 94 -11.97 -3.30 5.60
CA PRO A 94 -13.08 -3.26 4.65
C PRO A 94 -13.10 -1.98 3.82
N LEU A 95 -12.87 -0.82 4.43
CA LEU A 95 -12.83 0.47 3.73
C LEU A 95 -11.65 0.54 2.76
N LEU A 96 -10.48 0.07 3.17
CA LEU A 96 -9.30 0.00 2.30
C LEU A 96 -9.55 -0.90 1.08
N LEU A 97 -10.19 -2.06 1.28
CA LEU A 97 -10.59 -2.95 0.20
C LEU A 97 -11.61 -2.28 -0.72
N ASP A 98 -12.61 -1.60 -0.18
CA ASP A 98 -13.61 -0.87 -0.96
C ASP A 98 -12.96 0.21 -1.84
N VAL A 99 -12.01 0.97 -1.30
CA VAL A 99 -11.23 1.96 -2.06
C VAL A 99 -10.45 1.28 -3.18
N LEU A 100 -9.69 0.23 -2.89
CA LEU A 100 -8.88 -0.49 -3.88
C LEU A 100 -9.72 -1.16 -4.99
N GLU A 101 -10.95 -1.61 -4.67
CA GLU A 101 -11.86 -2.24 -5.64
C GLU A 101 -12.54 -1.20 -6.54
N ARG A 102 -12.86 -0.01 -6.02
CA ARG A 102 -13.60 1.05 -6.73
C ARG A 102 -12.71 2.05 -7.45
N PHE A 103 -11.41 2.02 -7.23
CA PHE A 103 -10.49 3.00 -7.83
C PHE A 103 -10.49 2.86 -9.36
N GLU A 104 -11.15 3.79 -10.07
CA GLU A 104 -11.33 3.71 -11.53
C GLU A 104 -10.05 4.00 -12.31
N SER A 105 -9.21 4.93 -11.85
CA SER A 105 -7.96 5.31 -12.54
C SER A 105 -6.87 5.73 -11.55
N PRO A 106 -6.46 4.83 -10.63
CA PRO A 106 -5.42 5.18 -9.67
C PRO A 106 -4.06 5.27 -10.34
N THR A 107 -3.23 6.19 -9.87
CA THR A 107 -1.80 6.14 -10.22
C THR A 107 -1.18 4.88 -9.64
N TRP A 108 -0.12 4.39 -10.25
CA TRP A 108 0.56 3.18 -9.77
C TRP A 108 1.15 3.38 -8.37
N GLU A 109 1.57 4.61 -8.01
CA GLU A 109 2.06 4.94 -6.67
C GLU A 109 0.97 4.75 -5.61
N CYS A 110 -0.26 5.20 -5.90
CA CYS A 110 -1.40 4.99 -5.01
C CYS A 110 -1.67 3.50 -4.79
N LEU A 111 -1.74 2.72 -5.87
CA LEU A 111 -1.94 1.28 -5.79
C LEU A 111 -0.83 0.59 -4.99
N TYR A 112 0.43 0.93 -5.29
CA TYR A 112 1.58 0.36 -4.61
C TYR A 112 1.52 0.58 -3.09
N VAL A 113 1.27 1.81 -2.67
CA VAL A 113 1.28 2.16 -1.25
C VAL A 113 0.07 1.60 -0.52
N LEU A 114 -1.13 1.65 -1.13
CA LEU A 114 -2.33 1.05 -0.53
C LEU A 114 -2.21 -0.47 -0.41
N LEU A 115 -1.63 -1.15 -1.40
CA LEU A 115 -1.33 -2.59 -1.31
C LEU A 115 -0.29 -2.90 -0.24
N LEU A 116 0.76 -2.07 -0.07
CA LEU A 116 1.70 -2.22 1.04
C LEU A 116 1.01 -2.04 2.39
N TRP A 117 0.11 -1.07 2.52
CA TRP A 117 -0.68 -0.90 3.73
C TRP A 117 -1.58 -2.12 3.99
N LEU A 118 -2.30 -2.60 2.97
CA LEU A 118 -3.08 -3.84 3.08
C LEU A 118 -2.21 -5.01 3.52
N SER A 119 -1.01 -5.15 2.95
CA SER A 119 -0.07 -6.20 3.33
C SER A 119 0.32 -6.17 4.82
N SER A 120 0.40 -4.97 5.42
CA SER A 120 0.69 -4.80 6.86
C SER A 120 -0.49 -5.26 7.72
N MET A 121 -1.72 -4.99 7.28
CA MET A 121 -2.93 -5.45 7.98
C MET A 121 -3.09 -6.98 7.91
N VAL A 122 -2.70 -7.61 6.80
CA VAL A 122 -2.74 -9.09 6.64
C VAL A 122 -1.85 -9.80 7.66
N LEU A 123 -0.78 -9.16 8.15
CA LEU A 123 0.09 -9.72 9.19
C LEU A 123 -0.54 -9.74 10.58
N VAL A 124 -1.56 -8.91 10.83
CA VAL A 124 -2.21 -8.87 12.14
C VAL A 124 -2.97 -10.20 12.36
N PRO A 125 -2.87 -10.84 13.53
CA PRO A 125 -3.57 -12.09 13.84
C PRO A 125 -5.07 -11.86 14.05
N PHE A 126 -5.78 -11.62 12.96
CA PHE A 126 -7.22 -11.39 12.89
C PHE A 126 -7.84 -12.37 11.89
N PRO A 127 -9.00 -13.00 12.19
CA PRO A 127 -9.61 -13.97 11.30
C PRO A 127 -10.11 -13.30 10.00
N LEU A 128 -9.54 -13.71 8.86
CA LEU A 128 -9.89 -13.18 7.54
C LEU A 128 -10.93 -14.04 6.80
N HIS A 129 -11.34 -15.18 7.36
CA HIS A 129 -12.27 -16.15 6.73
C HIS A 129 -13.76 -15.85 6.99
N ARG A 130 -14.08 -14.84 7.80
CA ARG A 130 -15.47 -14.54 8.20
C ARG A 130 -16.12 -13.60 7.19
N GLY A 131 -17.40 -13.90 6.87
CA GLY A 131 -18.21 -13.11 5.94
C GLY A 131 -18.30 -13.73 4.55
N THR A 132 -19.18 -13.14 3.70
CA THR A 132 -19.39 -13.60 2.30
C THR A 132 -19.55 -12.39 1.39
N PRO A 133 -18.58 -12.07 0.52
CA PRO A 133 -17.25 -12.68 0.47
C PRO A 133 -16.40 -12.34 1.70
N SER A 134 -15.55 -13.26 2.10
CA SER A 134 -14.61 -13.04 3.21
C SER A 134 -13.52 -12.04 2.85
N PRO A 135 -12.91 -11.36 3.83
CA PRO A 135 -11.74 -10.50 3.57
C PRO A 135 -10.63 -11.24 2.83
N ALA A 136 -10.35 -12.50 3.17
CA ALA A 136 -9.35 -13.32 2.49
C ALA A 136 -9.65 -13.50 0.99
N GLU A 137 -10.90 -13.82 0.64
CA GLU A 137 -11.34 -13.96 -0.76
C GLU A 137 -11.23 -12.60 -1.51
N ARG A 138 -11.62 -11.51 -0.87
CA ARG A 138 -11.50 -10.17 -1.46
C ARG A 138 -10.04 -9.81 -1.72
N ILE A 139 -9.16 -10.00 -0.73
CA ILE A 139 -7.73 -9.72 -0.83
C ILE A 139 -7.12 -10.59 -1.94
N HIS A 140 -7.43 -11.88 -1.98
CA HIS A 140 -6.96 -12.80 -3.00
C HIS A 140 -7.34 -12.32 -4.41
N ARG A 141 -8.64 -12.10 -4.66
CA ARG A 141 -9.15 -11.67 -5.97
C ARG A 141 -8.54 -10.33 -6.42
N LEU A 142 -8.49 -9.36 -5.50
CA LEU A 142 -7.93 -8.04 -5.76
C LEU A 142 -6.44 -8.14 -6.13
N SER A 143 -5.65 -8.82 -5.31
CA SER A 143 -4.20 -8.90 -5.50
C SER A 143 -3.83 -9.72 -6.74
N THR A 144 -4.54 -10.80 -7.03
CA THR A 144 -4.33 -11.59 -8.24
C THR A 144 -4.55 -10.76 -9.52
N ARG A 145 -5.54 -9.87 -9.51
CA ARG A 145 -5.78 -8.94 -10.64
C ARG A 145 -4.58 -8.04 -10.92
N PHE A 146 -3.83 -7.64 -9.90
CA PHE A 146 -2.67 -6.77 -10.06
C PHE A 146 -1.40 -7.51 -10.46
N LEU A 147 -1.32 -8.83 -10.33
CA LEU A 147 -0.15 -9.61 -10.78
C LEU A 147 0.10 -9.53 -12.28
N SER A 148 -0.94 -9.33 -13.08
CA SER A 148 -0.82 -9.19 -14.54
C SER A 148 -0.31 -7.82 -14.99
N ARG A 149 -0.20 -6.84 -14.11
CA ARG A 149 0.29 -5.50 -14.44
C ARG A 149 1.82 -5.43 -14.44
N PRO A 150 2.44 -4.76 -15.42
CA PRO A 150 3.89 -4.61 -15.46
C PRO A 150 4.34 -3.41 -14.62
N GLY A 151 4.39 -3.49 -13.30
CA GLY A 151 4.77 -2.33 -12.51
C GLY A 151 5.03 -2.64 -11.04
N LYS A 152 5.25 -1.60 -10.26
CA LYS A 152 5.49 -1.72 -8.81
C LYS A 152 4.26 -2.20 -8.05
N GLU A 153 3.07 -1.96 -8.55
CA GLU A 153 1.83 -2.51 -8.02
C GLU A 153 1.80 -4.04 -8.06
N ARG A 154 2.42 -4.69 -9.08
CA ARG A 154 2.62 -6.15 -9.10
C ARG A 154 3.51 -6.61 -7.95
N ASP A 155 4.61 -5.88 -7.70
CA ASP A 155 5.52 -6.21 -6.60
C ASP A 155 4.78 -6.13 -5.25
N ALA A 156 3.98 -5.07 -5.04
CA ALA A 156 3.18 -4.93 -3.84
C ALA A 156 2.08 -6.00 -3.72
N ALA A 157 1.39 -6.33 -4.80
CA ALA A 157 0.39 -7.39 -4.83
C ALA A 157 0.99 -8.77 -4.49
N SER A 158 2.20 -9.07 -4.98
CA SER A 158 2.90 -10.30 -4.65
C SER A 158 3.25 -10.37 -3.15
N ILE A 159 3.59 -9.24 -2.53
CA ILE A 159 3.83 -9.17 -1.08
C ILE A 159 2.53 -9.44 -0.31
N VAL A 160 1.40 -8.88 -0.74
CA VAL A 160 0.09 -9.14 -0.11
C VAL A 160 -0.25 -10.61 -0.18
N LEU A 161 -0.15 -11.24 -1.36
CA LEU A 161 -0.46 -12.66 -1.57
C LEU A 161 0.47 -13.56 -0.78
N GLY A 162 1.78 -13.28 -0.76
CA GLY A 162 2.74 -14.04 0.03
C GLY A 162 2.41 -14.03 1.52
N ARG A 163 1.96 -12.88 2.05
CA ARG A 163 1.53 -12.77 3.46
C ARG A 163 0.18 -13.45 3.70
N LEU A 164 -0.75 -13.35 2.75
CA LEU A 164 -2.05 -14.01 2.83
C LEU A 164 -1.89 -15.54 2.85
N TYR A 165 -1.12 -16.09 1.92
CA TYR A 165 -0.92 -17.53 1.78
C TYR A 165 -0.05 -18.14 2.89
N ALA A 166 0.72 -17.34 3.62
CA ALA A 166 1.40 -17.79 4.84
C ALA A 166 0.44 -18.06 6.01
N ARG A 167 -0.84 -17.68 5.90
CA ARG A 167 -1.86 -17.92 6.92
C ARG A 167 -2.52 -19.28 6.70
N GLN A 168 -2.65 -20.10 7.74
CA GLN A 168 -3.27 -21.43 7.66
C GLN A 168 -4.70 -21.39 7.09
N GLU A 169 -5.47 -20.35 7.42
CA GLU A 169 -6.85 -20.18 6.95
C GLU A 169 -6.97 -19.91 5.43
N SER A 170 -5.85 -19.66 4.74
CA SER A 170 -5.79 -19.34 3.31
C SER A 170 -5.31 -20.50 2.44
N GLU A 171 -5.15 -21.72 2.99
CA GLU A 171 -4.64 -22.89 2.27
C GLU A 171 -5.48 -23.24 1.03
N VAL A 172 -6.80 -23.14 1.12
CA VAL A 172 -7.70 -23.39 -0.01
C VAL A 172 -7.49 -22.40 -1.14
N LEU A 173 -7.34 -21.11 -0.79
CA LEU A 173 -7.08 -20.04 -1.77
C LEU A 173 -5.71 -20.19 -2.43
N PHE A 174 -4.71 -20.60 -1.66
CA PHE A 174 -3.36 -20.87 -2.18
C PHE A 174 -3.37 -22.06 -3.16
N SER A 175 -4.03 -23.17 -2.81
CA SER A 175 -4.15 -24.34 -3.66
C SER A 175 -4.85 -24.00 -4.99
N ALA A 176 -5.94 -23.25 -4.93
CA ALA A 176 -6.65 -22.78 -6.13
C ALA A 176 -5.78 -21.88 -7.00
N PHE A 177 -4.98 -20.99 -6.39
CA PHE A 177 -4.04 -20.12 -7.11
C PHE A 177 -2.96 -20.92 -7.84
N LEU A 178 -2.37 -21.95 -7.22
CA LEU A 178 -1.37 -22.81 -7.83
C LEU A 178 -1.93 -23.58 -9.03
N GLN A 179 -3.12 -24.17 -8.89
CA GLN A 179 -3.78 -24.87 -10.00
C GLN A 179 -4.04 -23.95 -11.20
N GLY A 180 -4.50 -22.73 -10.93
CA GLY A 180 -4.70 -21.73 -11.99
C GLY A 180 -3.39 -21.31 -12.68
N ALA A 181 -2.31 -21.17 -11.92
CA ALA A 181 -0.98 -20.83 -12.47
C ALA A 181 -0.41 -21.98 -13.33
N GLU A 182 -0.56 -23.22 -12.90
CA GLU A 182 -0.14 -24.40 -13.69
C GLU A 182 -0.89 -24.50 -15.01
N GLN A 183 -2.20 -24.26 -15.01
CA GLN A 183 -3.02 -24.26 -16.24
C GLN A 183 -2.61 -23.15 -17.20
N ALA A 184 -2.29 -21.95 -16.68
CA ALA A 184 -1.85 -20.82 -17.50
C ALA A 184 -0.46 -21.04 -18.13
N THR A 185 0.40 -21.87 -17.52
CA THR A 185 1.75 -22.17 -18.08
C THR A 185 1.72 -23.36 -19.06
N ALA A 186 0.66 -24.17 -19.05
CA ALA A 186 0.49 -25.32 -19.94
C ALA A 186 -0.21 -24.97 -21.26
N SER A 187 -0.71 -23.73 -21.40
CA SER A 187 -1.41 -23.21 -22.59
C SER A 187 -0.51 -22.34 -23.41
#